data_65c5ae1f3e86c95358eea5617c1e6fa8
#
_entry.id   65c5ae1f3e86c95358eea5617c1e6fa8
#
_cell.length_a   1.000
_cell.length_b   1.000
_cell.length_c   1.000
_cell.angle_alpha   90.00
_cell.angle_beta   90.00
_cell.angle_gamma   90.00
#
_symmetry.space_group_name_H-M   'P 1'
#
loop_
_entity.id
_entity.type
_entity.pdbx_description
1 polymer ?
#
loop_
_entity_poly.entity_id
_entity_poly.type
_entity_poly.pdbx_seq_one_letter_code
_entity_poly.pdbx_strand_id
1 'polypeptide(L)'
;MKKTLVVLVALVVLASTVLFAEGVQEKKPYIAVVSKGEQHDFWQQVKLGANAAAEDFGVDITFEGPPSESDVQIQVEMLNNAMAKNPVAIALAALNTSSVLDQLQQTKNQGIPVIGFDSGVPEAPEGSIWANASTNNYAAAGMAAEKMFEVIKGRIESASIAKPVKIVVMNQDASGESLLSRGKGFRDTMIKLIDEKTALSKSDISVIGNTAYIASDSPTKGRKVFIEMIVPASAAMTDATNAAQAVLNKVSSDNILGIFCSNEATVKGLLAATNDGATLKSNATFRDMVVIGYDAGAAQKNAVRNQYFLGSITQDPYQIGYKAVELAYKAYKGESVSDVDTGAKFYNYQNMDDPDIKGLIYD
;
A
#
# COMPACT_ATOMS: atom_id res chain seq x y z
N MET A 1 5.45 43.90 69.32
CA MET A 1 4.26 43.52 68.53
C MET A 1 4.33 43.87 67.04
N LYS A 2 4.84 45.05 66.61
CA LYS A 2 4.89 45.36 65.13
C LYS A 2 5.91 44.56 64.33
N LYS A 3 7.07 44.12 64.91
CA LYS A 3 8.09 43.31 64.18
C LYS A 3 7.68 41.84 64.00
N THR A 4 6.90 41.27 64.90
CA THR A 4 6.40 39.90 64.82
C THR A 4 5.27 39.77 63.79
N LEU A 5 4.48 40.82 63.60
CA LEU A 5 3.39 40.83 62.57
C LEU A 5 3.95 40.88 61.14
N VAL A 6 5.07 41.58 60.88
CA VAL A 6 5.71 41.67 59.56
C VAL A 6 6.34 40.34 59.14
N VAL A 7 6.89 39.58 60.08
CA VAL A 7 7.49 38.29 59.80
C VAL A 7 6.39 37.24 59.48
N LEU A 8 5.22 37.30 60.13
CA LEU A 8 4.11 36.42 59.87
C LEU A 8 3.43 36.67 58.50
N VAL A 9 3.34 37.95 58.08
CA VAL A 9 2.80 38.28 56.75
C VAL A 9 3.78 37.89 55.64
N ALA A 10 5.10 37.99 55.83
CA ALA A 10 6.10 37.57 54.87
C ALA A 10 6.12 36.02 54.68
N LEU A 11 5.91 35.27 55.76
CA LEU A 11 5.81 33.81 55.70
C LEU A 11 4.53 33.32 55.02
N VAL A 12 3.39 34.02 55.16
CA VAL A 12 2.12 33.69 54.47
C VAL A 12 2.22 34.01 52.98
N VAL A 13 2.92 35.09 52.57
CA VAL A 13 3.13 35.43 51.14
C VAL A 13 4.07 34.44 50.48
N LEU A 14 5.13 33.96 51.18
CA LEU A 14 6.00 32.88 50.64
C LEU A 14 5.29 31.53 50.55
N ALA A 15 4.36 31.21 51.45
CA ALA A 15 3.62 29.96 51.40
C ALA A 15 2.54 29.93 50.28
N SER A 16 2.02 31.11 49.86
CA SER A 16 1.04 31.22 48.78
C SER A 16 1.66 31.13 47.37
N THR A 17 2.98 31.34 47.23
CA THR A 17 3.65 31.17 45.92
C THR A 17 4.08 29.73 45.60
N VAL A 18 4.02 28.82 46.56
CA VAL A 18 4.37 27.40 46.36
C VAL A 18 3.13 26.55 45.95
N LEU A 19 1.92 27.08 46.02
CA LEU A 19 0.69 26.34 45.78
C LEU A 19 0.10 26.45 44.36
N PHE A 20 0.79 27.10 43.40
CA PHE A 20 0.36 27.19 41.99
C PHE A 20 1.39 26.66 41.00
N ALA A 21 2.22 25.72 41.41
CA ALA A 21 2.91 24.83 40.50
C ALA A 21 2.12 23.51 40.34
N GLU A 22 0.81 23.61 40.12
CA GLU A 22 0.13 22.58 39.33
C GLU A 22 0.79 22.64 37.95
N GLY A 23 1.62 21.66 37.65
CA GLY A 23 2.28 21.55 36.36
C GLY A 23 1.23 21.67 35.28
N VAL A 24 1.27 22.74 34.53
CA VAL A 24 0.63 22.80 33.22
C VAL A 24 1.24 21.63 32.48
N GLN A 25 0.53 20.52 32.42
CA GLN A 25 0.94 19.36 31.62
C GLN A 25 0.97 19.89 30.18
N GLU A 26 2.18 20.12 29.66
CA GLU A 26 2.37 20.63 28.31
C GLU A 26 1.60 19.66 27.38
N LYS A 27 0.62 20.20 26.66
CA LYS A 27 -0.21 19.39 25.76
C LYS A 27 0.72 18.81 24.70
N LYS A 28 0.77 17.49 24.60
CA LYS A 28 1.59 16.83 23.62
C LYS A 28 1.27 17.33 22.21
N PRO A 29 2.26 17.47 21.33
CA PRO A 29 2.00 17.76 19.92
C PRO A 29 1.06 16.70 19.33
N TYR A 30 0.10 17.13 18.51
CA TYR A 30 -0.90 16.23 17.91
C TYR A 30 -0.63 16.08 16.42
N ILE A 31 -0.47 14.84 15.96
CA ILE A 31 -0.32 14.47 14.55
C ILE A 31 -1.55 13.69 14.11
N ALA A 32 -2.17 14.10 13.00
CA ALA A 32 -3.27 13.36 12.38
C ALA A 32 -2.73 12.35 11.37
N VAL A 33 -3.10 11.08 11.50
CA VAL A 33 -2.75 10.03 10.53
C VAL A 33 -4.03 9.61 9.80
N VAL A 34 -4.08 9.87 8.49
CA VAL A 34 -5.21 9.55 7.62
C VAL A 34 -4.79 8.45 6.64
N SER A 35 -5.31 7.23 6.87
CA SER A 35 -5.03 6.03 6.08
C SER A 35 -6.05 5.83 4.96
N LYS A 36 -5.82 4.83 4.08
CA LYS A 36 -6.77 4.46 3.03
C LYS A 36 -7.95 3.61 3.56
N GLY A 37 -7.79 2.97 4.71
CA GLY A 37 -8.82 2.15 5.33
C GLY A 37 -8.35 1.57 6.67
N GLU A 38 -9.23 0.80 7.31
CA GLU A 38 -8.92 0.10 8.57
C GLU A 38 -9.22 -1.41 8.51
N GLN A 39 -9.77 -1.91 7.41
CA GLN A 39 -10.32 -3.27 7.32
C GLN A 39 -9.28 -4.37 7.03
N HIS A 40 -8.15 -4.02 6.42
CA HIS A 40 -7.12 -4.98 6.07
C HIS A 40 -6.12 -5.17 7.20
N ASP A 41 -5.59 -6.39 7.33
CA ASP A 41 -4.55 -6.73 8.30
C ASP A 41 -3.32 -5.82 8.11
N PHE A 42 -3.03 -5.41 6.88
CA PHE A 42 -2.02 -4.42 6.52
C PHE A 42 -2.16 -3.12 7.34
N TRP A 43 -3.37 -2.52 7.38
CA TRP A 43 -3.59 -1.25 8.09
C TRP A 43 -3.48 -1.39 9.60
N GLN A 44 -3.76 -2.58 10.17
CA GLN A 44 -3.55 -2.83 11.59
C GLN A 44 -2.06 -2.81 11.94
N GLN A 45 -1.21 -3.36 11.07
CA GLN A 45 0.25 -3.31 11.26
C GLN A 45 0.80 -1.88 11.08
N VAL A 46 0.30 -1.12 10.12
CA VAL A 46 0.64 0.31 9.96
C VAL A 46 0.28 1.09 11.22
N LYS A 47 -0.91 0.86 11.77
CA LYS A 47 -1.39 1.50 13.02
C LYS A 47 -0.50 1.15 14.22
N LEU A 48 -0.06 -0.10 14.33
CA LEU A 48 0.89 -0.51 15.39
C LEU A 48 2.20 0.27 15.29
N GLY A 49 2.77 0.40 14.10
CA GLY A 49 3.99 1.19 13.88
C GLY A 49 3.78 2.67 14.19
N ALA A 50 2.67 3.27 13.76
CA ALA A 50 2.35 4.66 14.04
C ALA A 50 2.20 4.93 15.54
N ASN A 51 1.54 4.05 16.29
CA ASN A 51 1.40 4.16 17.74
C ASN A 51 2.75 4.04 18.45
N ALA A 52 3.61 3.12 18.04
CA ALA A 52 4.95 2.97 18.61
C ALA A 52 5.79 4.25 18.41
N ALA A 53 5.75 4.84 17.21
CA ALA A 53 6.42 6.11 16.98
C ALA A 53 5.81 7.25 17.82
N ALA A 54 4.49 7.27 18.02
CA ALA A 54 3.85 8.26 18.88
C ALA A 54 4.34 8.17 20.34
N GLU A 55 4.54 6.96 20.85
CA GLU A 55 5.13 6.74 22.18
C GLU A 55 6.58 7.21 22.23
N ASP A 56 7.41 6.83 21.27
CA ASP A 56 8.84 7.13 21.22
C ASP A 56 9.10 8.65 21.11
N PHE A 57 8.29 9.37 20.34
CA PHE A 57 8.42 10.81 20.13
C PHE A 57 7.58 11.67 21.09
N GLY A 58 6.79 11.04 21.96
CA GLY A 58 5.96 11.74 22.95
C GLY A 58 4.88 12.62 22.31
N VAL A 59 4.26 12.17 21.24
CA VAL A 59 3.15 12.86 20.54
C VAL A 59 1.84 12.13 20.71
N ASP A 60 0.73 12.85 20.57
CA ASP A 60 -0.59 12.26 20.45
C ASP A 60 -0.91 12.06 18.97
N ILE A 61 -1.56 10.94 18.61
CA ILE A 61 -2.02 10.71 17.24
C ILE A 61 -3.49 10.33 17.19
N THR A 62 -4.15 10.63 16.07
CA THR A 62 -5.33 9.87 15.61
C THR A 62 -4.90 9.03 14.43
N PHE A 63 -5.40 7.80 14.32
CA PHE A 63 -5.25 6.97 13.14
C PHE A 63 -6.64 6.65 12.63
N GLU A 64 -7.02 7.28 11.52
CA GLU A 64 -8.37 7.20 10.95
C GLU A 64 -8.29 6.84 9.47
N GLY A 65 -9.19 5.98 9.00
CA GLY A 65 -9.36 5.63 7.61
C GLY A 65 -10.83 5.38 7.28
N PRO A 66 -11.25 5.53 6.02
CA PRO A 66 -12.63 5.28 5.64
C PRO A 66 -12.99 3.79 5.82
N PRO A 67 -14.30 3.48 5.96
CA PRO A 67 -14.77 2.11 6.11
C PRO A 67 -14.43 1.20 4.92
N SER A 68 -14.24 1.77 3.74
CA SER A 68 -13.84 1.06 2.53
C SER A 68 -12.82 1.88 1.73
N GLU A 69 -11.88 1.21 1.10
CA GLU A 69 -10.94 1.84 0.15
C GLU A 69 -11.62 2.33 -1.15
N SER A 70 -12.94 2.17 -1.28
CA SER A 70 -13.78 2.82 -2.30
C SER A 70 -14.25 4.23 -1.89
N ASP A 71 -14.16 4.57 -0.61
CA ASP A 71 -14.84 5.75 -0.03
C ASP A 71 -13.94 7.00 -0.09
N VAL A 72 -13.54 7.37 -1.30
CA VAL A 72 -12.65 8.51 -1.57
C VAL A 72 -13.19 9.81 -0.95
N GLN A 73 -14.50 10.09 -1.09
CA GLN A 73 -15.11 11.29 -0.54
C GLN A 73 -15.05 11.34 0.98
N ILE A 74 -15.24 10.20 1.64
CA ILE A 74 -15.13 10.10 3.11
C ILE A 74 -13.68 10.40 3.55
N GLN A 75 -12.66 9.93 2.81
CA GLN A 75 -11.28 10.27 3.14
C GLN A 75 -11.01 11.78 3.02
N VAL A 76 -11.55 12.44 2.00
CA VAL A 76 -11.45 13.91 1.85
C VAL A 76 -12.08 14.62 3.05
N GLU A 77 -13.26 14.18 3.52
CA GLU A 77 -13.91 14.71 4.72
C GLU A 77 -13.10 14.48 5.99
N MET A 78 -12.49 13.28 6.14
CA MET A 78 -11.58 12.97 7.25
C MET A 78 -10.36 13.89 7.24
N LEU A 79 -9.77 14.16 6.09
CA LEU A 79 -8.64 15.08 5.96
C LEU A 79 -9.04 16.52 6.33
N ASN A 80 -10.21 17.00 5.90
CA ASN A 80 -10.75 18.29 6.33
C ASN A 80 -10.96 18.36 7.86
N ASN A 81 -11.51 17.30 8.45
CA ASN A 81 -11.70 17.20 9.89
C ASN A 81 -10.37 17.15 10.65
N ALA A 82 -9.36 16.47 10.10
CA ALA A 82 -8.01 16.44 10.66
C ALA A 82 -7.40 17.85 10.69
N MET A 83 -7.49 18.59 9.59
CA MET A 83 -7.03 19.98 9.51
C MET A 83 -7.71 20.90 10.52
N ALA A 84 -9.02 20.77 10.71
CA ALA A 84 -9.81 21.57 11.66
C ALA A 84 -9.41 21.34 13.14
N LYS A 85 -8.78 20.20 13.46
CA LYS A 85 -8.25 19.92 14.81
C LYS A 85 -6.90 20.62 15.09
N ASN A 86 -6.36 21.40 14.14
CA ASN A 86 -5.08 22.09 14.19
C ASN A 86 -3.91 21.17 14.58
N PRO A 87 -3.63 20.12 13.79
CA PRO A 87 -2.51 19.22 14.04
C PRO A 87 -1.18 19.95 13.80
N VAL A 88 -0.11 19.51 14.46
CA VAL A 88 1.26 20.03 14.19
C VAL A 88 1.82 19.47 12.88
N ALA A 89 1.32 18.34 12.41
CA ALA A 89 1.61 17.71 11.11
C ALA A 89 0.51 16.72 10.76
N ILE A 90 0.43 16.34 9.49
CA ILE A 90 -0.48 15.30 8.98
C ILE A 90 0.34 14.23 8.27
N ALA A 91 0.03 12.95 8.52
CA ALA A 91 0.47 11.84 7.70
C ALA A 91 -0.73 11.38 6.84
N LEU A 92 -0.55 11.26 5.53
CA LEU A 92 -1.61 10.97 4.56
C LEU A 92 -1.22 9.82 3.63
N ALA A 93 -2.03 8.77 3.59
CA ALA A 93 -2.03 7.76 2.52
C ALA A 93 -3.24 8.01 1.61
N ALA A 94 -3.02 8.54 0.41
CA ALA A 94 -4.12 8.97 -0.44
C ALA A 94 -4.78 7.79 -1.17
N LEU A 95 -6.12 7.69 -1.11
CA LEU A 95 -6.91 6.74 -1.91
C LEU A 95 -6.88 7.08 -3.39
N ASN A 96 -6.93 8.37 -3.70
CA ASN A 96 -6.95 8.88 -5.06
C ASN A 96 -6.03 10.09 -5.17
N THR A 97 -5.16 10.09 -6.17
CA THR A 97 -4.10 11.10 -6.31
C THR A 97 -4.62 12.50 -6.64
N SER A 98 -5.82 12.65 -7.17
CA SER A 98 -6.39 13.95 -7.56
C SER A 98 -7.40 14.52 -6.56
N SER A 99 -8.04 13.67 -5.75
CA SER A 99 -9.14 14.10 -4.88
C SER A 99 -8.72 14.91 -3.65
N VAL A 100 -7.43 14.90 -3.29
CA VAL A 100 -6.87 15.56 -2.08
C VAL A 100 -6.03 16.81 -2.40
N LEU A 101 -5.95 17.22 -3.68
CA LEU A 101 -5.09 18.33 -4.10
C LEU A 101 -5.46 19.67 -3.45
N ASP A 102 -6.75 19.96 -3.32
CA ASP A 102 -7.22 21.18 -2.66
C ASP A 102 -6.86 21.20 -1.17
N GLN A 103 -6.99 20.08 -0.48
CA GLN A 103 -6.60 19.95 0.93
C GLN A 103 -5.08 20.10 1.10
N LEU A 104 -4.29 19.52 0.21
CA LEU A 104 -2.83 19.69 0.22
C LEU A 104 -2.42 21.14 -0.04
N GLN A 105 -3.13 21.86 -0.92
CA GLN A 105 -2.89 23.29 -1.08
C GLN A 105 -3.26 24.09 0.16
N GLN A 106 -4.35 23.71 0.85
CA GLN A 106 -4.76 24.37 2.09
C GLN A 106 -3.77 24.12 3.23
N THR A 107 -3.30 22.86 3.44
CA THR A 107 -2.28 22.55 4.46
C THR A 107 -1.00 23.34 4.22
N LYS A 108 -0.55 23.44 2.96
CA LYS A 108 0.60 24.27 2.58
C LYS A 108 0.40 25.74 2.97
N ASN A 109 -0.77 26.32 2.67
CA ASN A 109 -1.09 27.71 2.99
C ASN A 109 -1.16 27.96 4.50
N GLN A 110 -1.54 26.96 5.28
CA GLN A 110 -1.59 27.00 6.74
C GLN A 110 -0.25 26.67 7.40
N GLY A 111 0.76 26.28 6.63
CA GLY A 111 2.06 25.87 7.16
C GLY A 111 2.06 24.55 7.93
N ILE A 112 1.07 23.68 7.68
CA ILE A 112 0.97 22.34 8.29
C ILE A 112 1.77 21.36 7.42
N PRO A 113 2.87 20.77 7.93
CA PRO A 113 3.63 19.76 7.20
C PRO A 113 2.78 18.53 6.90
N VAL A 114 2.87 18.02 5.67
CA VAL A 114 2.24 16.75 5.29
C VAL A 114 3.32 15.75 4.91
N ILE A 115 3.24 14.55 5.46
CA ILE A 115 4.04 13.38 5.10
C ILE A 115 3.14 12.40 4.36
N GLY A 116 3.52 12.05 3.13
CA GLY A 116 2.90 10.93 2.42
C GLY A 116 3.33 9.60 3.03
N PHE A 117 2.46 8.61 3.07
CA PHE A 117 2.86 7.24 3.42
C PHE A 117 2.06 6.21 2.62
N ASP A 118 2.60 5.00 2.44
CA ASP A 118 2.03 3.91 1.62
C ASP A 118 1.70 4.30 0.18
N SER A 119 0.86 5.30 -0.01
CA SER A 119 0.40 5.78 -1.32
C SER A 119 0.54 7.29 -1.38
N GLY A 120 1.43 7.79 -2.20
CA GLY A 120 1.73 9.21 -2.37
C GLY A 120 0.75 9.94 -3.28
N VAL A 121 1.03 11.21 -3.53
CA VAL A 121 0.29 12.09 -4.44
C VAL A 121 1.30 12.74 -5.39
N PRO A 122 1.64 12.11 -6.54
CA PRO A 122 2.67 12.60 -7.45
C PRO A 122 2.41 14.00 -8.01
N GLU A 123 1.13 14.37 -8.17
CA GLU A 123 0.70 15.67 -8.70
C GLU A 123 0.35 16.67 -7.57
N ALA A 124 0.81 16.40 -6.33
CA ALA A 124 0.61 17.33 -5.22
C ALA A 124 1.18 18.72 -5.54
N PRO A 125 0.55 19.81 -5.06
CA PRO A 125 1.13 21.12 -5.17
C PRO A 125 2.56 21.15 -4.64
N GLU A 126 3.49 21.74 -5.37
CA GLU A 126 4.91 21.75 -5.00
C GLU A 126 5.12 22.22 -3.56
N GLY A 127 5.84 21.43 -2.77
CA GLY A 127 6.12 21.71 -1.36
C GLY A 127 4.93 21.52 -0.41
N SER A 128 3.82 20.91 -0.85
CA SER A 128 2.72 20.54 0.06
C SER A 128 2.98 19.21 0.77
N ILE A 129 3.69 18.28 0.14
CA ILE A 129 4.19 17.06 0.76
C ILE A 129 5.70 17.21 0.96
N TRP A 130 6.17 16.96 2.17
CA TRP A 130 7.56 17.21 2.56
C TRP A 130 8.44 15.97 2.37
N ALA A 131 7.87 14.78 2.57
CA ALA A 131 8.52 13.50 2.34
C ALA A 131 7.47 12.39 2.28
N ASN A 132 7.88 11.19 1.81
CA ASN A 132 7.06 9.99 1.78
C ASN A 132 7.75 8.84 2.53
N ALA A 133 6.96 8.05 3.27
CA ALA A 133 7.37 6.78 3.86
C ALA A 133 6.58 5.65 3.19
N SER A 134 7.17 4.94 2.23
CA SER A 134 6.47 3.94 1.44
C SER A 134 7.42 2.88 0.90
N THR A 135 6.85 1.77 0.43
CA THR A 135 7.57 0.79 -0.38
C THR A 135 7.83 1.34 -1.78
N ASN A 136 8.98 1.05 -2.37
CA ASN A 136 9.16 1.21 -3.81
C ASN A 136 8.26 0.19 -4.54
N ASN A 137 6.99 0.58 -4.72
CA ASN A 137 5.93 -0.28 -5.26
C ASN A 137 6.22 -0.78 -6.68
N TYR A 138 6.88 0.03 -7.50
CA TYR A 138 7.28 -0.34 -8.86
C TYR A 138 8.30 -1.48 -8.84
N ALA A 139 9.37 -1.34 -8.08
CA ALA A 139 10.43 -2.36 -7.96
C ALA A 139 9.90 -3.63 -7.28
N ALA A 140 9.07 -3.48 -6.23
CA ALA A 140 8.46 -4.60 -5.52
C ALA A 140 7.57 -5.47 -6.42
N ALA A 141 6.75 -4.85 -7.27
CA ALA A 141 5.95 -5.60 -8.25
C ALA A 141 6.82 -6.18 -9.39
N GLY A 142 7.94 -5.54 -9.71
CA GLY A 142 8.95 -6.09 -10.60
C GLY A 142 9.50 -7.44 -10.10
N MET A 143 9.77 -7.58 -8.79
CA MET A 143 10.17 -8.87 -8.20
C MET A 143 9.11 -9.96 -8.41
N ALA A 144 7.81 -9.63 -8.33
CA ALA A 144 6.76 -10.59 -8.63
C ALA A 144 6.79 -11.03 -10.10
N ALA A 145 7.03 -10.11 -11.03
CA ALA A 145 7.16 -10.43 -12.45
C ALA A 145 8.37 -11.35 -12.70
N GLU A 146 9.52 -11.09 -12.06
CA GLU A 146 10.72 -11.94 -12.16
C GLU A 146 10.41 -13.35 -11.67
N LYS A 147 9.79 -13.50 -10.50
CA LYS A 147 9.45 -14.81 -9.93
C LYS A 147 8.43 -15.57 -10.77
N MET A 148 7.45 -14.89 -11.32
CA MET A 148 6.50 -15.52 -12.25
C MET A 148 7.19 -15.94 -13.54
N PHE A 149 8.02 -15.08 -14.13
CA PHE A 149 8.71 -15.35 -15.38
C PHE A 149 9.63 -16.58 -15.27
N GLU A 150 10.37 -16.75 -14.16
CA GLU A 150 11.23 -17.92 -13.90
C GLU A 150 10.45 -19.23 -14.13
N VAL A 151 9.16 -19.29 -13.76
CA VAL A 151 8.33 -20.49 -13.86
C VAL A 151 7.66 -20.64 -15.22
N ILE A 152 7.19 -19.52 -15.82
CA ILE A 152 6.37 -19.59 -17.05
C ILE A 152 7.15 -19.38 -18.34
N LYS A 153 8.48 -19.08 -18.28
CA LYS A 153 9.33 -18.75 -19.42
C LYS A 153 9.17 -19.74 -20.59
N GLY A 154 9.30 -21.04 -20.34
CA GLY A 154 9.20 -22.05 -21.40
C GLY A 154 7.83 -22.08 -22.10
N ARG A 155 6.75 -21.75 -21.37
CA ARG A 155 5.40 -21.62 -21.96
C ARG A 155 5.25 -20.32 -22.77
N ILE A 156 5.89 -19.23 -22.36
CA ILE A 156 5.96 -18.00 -23.14
C ILE A 156 6.71 -18.23 -24.44
N GLU A 157 7.86 -18.91 -24.42
CA GLU A 157 8.66 -19.23 -25.61
C GLU A 157 7.92 -20.11 -26.62
N SER A 158 6.97 -20.92 -26.18
CA SER A 158 6.12 -21.74 -27.02
C SER A 158 4.91 -21.00 -27.63
N ALA A 159 4.69 -19.73 -27.28
CA ALA A 159 3.58 -18.94 -27.76
C ALA A 159 3.67 -18.64 -29.26
N SER A 160 2.53 -18.62 -29.94
CA SER A 160 2.42 -18.29 -31.35
C SER A 160 1.16 -17.44 -31.60
N ILE A 161 1.05 -16.85 -32.78
CA ILE A 161 -0.16 -16.10 -33.17
C ILE A 161 -1.42 -17.01 -33.14
N ALA A 162 -1.26 -18.28 -33.52
CA ALA A 162 -2.35 -19.25 -33.50
C ALA A 162 -2.68 -19.77 -32.08
N LYS A 163 -1.71 -19.70 -31.16
CA LYS A 163 -1.84 -20.14 -29.79
C LYS A 163 -1.17 -19.11 -28.86
N PRO A 164 -1.78 -17.94 -28.69
CA PRO A 164 -1.23 -16.92 -27.82
C PRO A 164 -1.32 -17.34 -26.35
N VAL A 165 -0.55 -16.66 -25.50
CA VAL A 165 -0.59 -16.82 -24.05
C VAL A 165 -0.97 -15.51 -23.39
N LYS A 166 -1.52 -15.62 -22.18
CA LYS A 166 -1.95 -14.46 -21.40
C LYS A 166 -1.39 -14.52 -19.99
N ILE A 167 -1.01 -13.34 -19.48
CA ILE A 167 -0.65 -13.08 -18.10
C ILE A 167 -1.63 -12.02 -17.58
N VAL A 168 -2.20 -12.21 -16.41
CA VAL A 168 -3.18 -11.30 -15.83
C VAL A 168 -2.60 -10.57 -14.64
N VAL A 169 -2.82 -9.27 -14.58
CA VAL A 169 -2.54 -8.43 -13.42
C VAL A 169 -3.89 -7.94 -12.87
N MET A 170 -4.22 -8.34 -11.67
CA MET A 170 -5.41 -7.88 -10.96
C MET A 170 -5.03 -6.76 -10.01
N ASN A 171 -5.44 -5.54 -10.32
CA ASN A 171 -5.29 -4.38 -9.46
C ASN A 171 -6.63 -4.00 -8.84
N GLN A 172 -6.60 -3.50 -7.58
CA GLN A 172 -7.81 -3.05 -6.90
C GLN A 172 -8.43 -1.81 -7.54
N ASP A 173 -7.58 -0.84 -7.91
CA ASP A 173 -7.99 0.41 -8.54
C ASP A 173 -6.91 0.91 -9.53
N ALA A 174 -7.20 2.01 -10.21
CA ALA A 174 -6.31 2.67 -11.15
C ALA A 174 -6.16 4.18 -10.84
N SER A 175 -6.35 4.57 -9.58
CA SER A 175 -6.34 5.96 -9.11
C SER A 175 -5.39 6.22 -7.94
N GLY A 176 -5.05 5.18 -7.17
CA GLY A 176 -4.06 5.22 -6.11
C GLY A 176 -2.64 5.05 -6.65
N GLU A 177 -1.69 5.84 -6.14
CA GLU A 177 -0.30 5.81 -6.62
C GLU A 177 0.33 4.42 -6.44
N SER A 178 0.22 3.83 -5.25
CA SER A 178 0.82 2.53 -4.94
C SER A 178 0.32 1.42 -5.88
N LEU A 179 -0.98 1.38 -6.20
CA LEU A 179 -1.57 0.38 -7.09
C LEU A 179 -1.18 0.62 -8.55
N LEU A 180 -1.18 1.89 -8.99
CA LEU A 180 -0.69 2.25 -10.32
C LEU A 180 0.77 1.83 -10.51
N SER A 181 1.62 2.11 -9.52
CA SER A 181 3.03 1.73 -9.51
C SER A 181 3.22 0.21 -9.55
N ARG A 182 2.47 -0.57 -8.76
CA ARG A 182 2.54 -2.04 -8.78
C ARG A 182 2.14 -2.62 -10.13
N GLY A 183 1.02 -2.17 -10.69
CA GLY A 183 0.58 -2.64 -12.01
C GLY A 183 1.59 -2.33 -13.11
N LYS A 184 2.15 -1.11 -13.14
CA LYS A 184 3.18 -0.70 -14.10
C LYS A 184 4.49 -1.47 -13.88
N GLY A 185 4.94 -1.60 -12.64
CA GLY A 185 6.18 -2.32 -12.31
C GLY A 185 6.16 -3.77 -12.74
N PHE A 186 5.08 -4.49 -12.48
CA PHE A 186 4.91 -5.86 -12.96
C PHE A 186 4.89 -5.93 -14.50
N ARG A 187 4.05 -5.11 -15.14
CA ARG A 187 3.89 -5.05 -16.60
C ARG A 187 5.22 -4.80 -17.30
N ASP A 188 5.92 -3.74 -16.90
CA ASP A 188 7.13 -3.28 -17.59
C ASP A 188 8.29 -4.26 -17.39
N THR A 189 8.42 -4.83 -16.18
CA THR A 189 9.42 -5.85 -15.89
C THR A 189 9.12 -7.13 -16.68
N MET A 190 7.86 -7.57 -16.76
CA MET A 190 7.49 -8.74 -17.55
C MET A 190 7.79 -8.53 -19.05
N ILE A 191 7.46 -7.37 -19.60
CA ILE A 191 7.79 -7.01 -21.00
C ILE A 191 9.30 -7.05 -21.23
N LYS A 192 10.07 -6.44 -20.32
CA LYS A 192 11.52 -6.44 -20.38
C LYS A 192 12.11 -7.85 -20.36
N LEU A 193 11.63 -8.69 -19.44
CA LEU A 193 12.12 -10.07 -19.31
C LEU A 193 11.82 -10.91 -20.55
N ILE A 194 10.64 -10.76 -21.15
CA ILE A 194 10.28 -11.45 -22.39
C ILE A 194 11.19 -10.98 -23.53
N ASP A 195 11.37 -9.68 -23.72
CA ASP A 195 12.21 -9.10 -24.77
C ASP A 195 13.69 -9.48 -24.65
N GLU A 196 14.25 -9.49 -23.42
CA GLU A 196 15.68 -9.72 -23.19
C GLU A 196 16.06 -11.20 -23.01
N LYS A 197 15.13 -12.05 -22.56
CA LYS A 197 15.44 -13.42 -22.12
C LYS A 197 14.73 -14.51 -22.90
N THR A 198 14.00 -14.16 -23.97
CA THR A 198 13.37 -15.12 -24.90
C THR A 198 13.67 -14.75 -26.35
N ALA A 199 13.20 -15.57 -27.30
CA ALA A 199 13.25 -15.25 -28.72
C ALA A 199 12.11 -14.30 -29.18
N LEU A 200 11.21 -13.90 -28.27
CA LEU A 200 10.15 -12.94 -28.53
C LEU A 200 10.66 -11.51 -28.29
N SER A 201 10.03 -10.54 -28.96
CA SER A 201 10.36 -9.13 -28.82
C SER A 201 9.16 -8.35 -28.27
N LYS A 202 9.35 -7.08 -27.91
CA LYS A 202 8.24 -6.17 -27.54
C LYS A 202 7.12 -6.14 -28.58
N SER A 203 7.46 -6.33 -29.87
CA SER A 203 6.47 -6.36 -30.96
C SER A 203 5.59 -7.61 -30.94
N ASP A 204 5.96 -8.66 -30.19
CA ASP A 204 5.12 -9.85 -29.98
C ASP A 204 4.15 -9.70 -28.81
N ILE A 205 4.28 -8.63 -28.00
CA ILE A 205 3.52 -8.42 -26.77
C ILE A 205 2.45 -7.35 -26.99
N SER A 206 1.30 -7.54 -26.34
CA SER A 206 0.25 -6.51 -26.21
C SER A 206 -0.16 -6.36 -24.76
N VAL A 207 -0.34 -5.12 -24.32
CA VAL A 207 -1.00 -4.80 -23.05
C VAL A 207 -2.45 -4.46 -23.32
N ILE A 208 -3.38 -5.11 -22.63
CA ILE A 208 -4.83 -4.94 -22.80
C ILE A 208 -5.52 -4.73 -21.44
N GLY A 209 -6.79 -4.34 -21.45
CA GLY A 209 -7.61 -4.17 -20.25
C GLY A 209 -7.78 -2.70 -19.86
N ASN A 210 -7.48 -2.33 -18.61
CA ASN A 210 -7.72 -0.98 -18.10
C ASN A 210 -6.79 0.07 -18.73
N THR A 211 -7.37 1.17 -19.21
CA THR A 211 -6.69 2.22 -20.00
C THR A 211 -5.60 2.97 -19.23
N ALA A 212 -5.63 3.01 -17.90
CA ALA A 212 -4.57 3.62 -17.09
C ALA A 212 -3.20 2.92 -17.23
N TYR A 213 -3.20 1.70 -17.76
CA TYR A 213 -2.01 0.86 -17.93
C TYR A 213 -1.62 0.62 -19.38
N ILE A 214 -2.42 1.10 -20.35
CA ILE A 214 -2.25 0.80 -21.76
C ILE A 214 -1.76 2.05 -22.48
N ALA A 215 -0.76 1.93 -23.34
CA ALA A 215 -0.46 2.98 -24.31
C ALA A 215 -1.59 3.05 -25.35
N SER A 216 -1.96 4.26 -25.78
CA SER A 216 -3.10 4.50 -26.69
C SER A 216 -3.03 3.76 -28.03
N ASP A 217 -1.86 3.29 -28.40
CA ASP A 217 -1.54 2.62 -29.67
C ASP A 217 -1.18 1.14 -29.52
N SER A 218 -1.50 0.51 -28.35
CA SER A 218 -1.15 -0.88 -28.09
C SER A 218 -1.91 -1.84 -29.04
N PRO A 219 -1.27 -2.38 -30.09
CA PRO A 219 -1.95 -3.21 -31.06
C PRO A 219 -2.18 -4.62 -30.50
N THR A 220 -3.37 -5.19 -30.78
CA THR A 220 -3.72 -6.55 -30.34
C THR A 220 -3.55 -7.59 -31.43
N LYS A 221 -3.65 -7.19 -32.71
CA LYS A 221 -3.61 -8.11 -33.83
C LYS A 221 -2.21 -8.64 -34.09
N GLY A 222 -2.09 -9.95 -34.26
CA GLY A 222 -0.83 -10.62 -34.57
C GLY A 222 0.15 -10.76 -33.41
N ARG A 223 -0.33 -10.62 -32.17
CA ARG A 223 0.48 -10.75 -30.95
C ARG A 223 0.48 -12.20 -30.43
N LYS A 224 1.57 -12.56 -29.76
CA LYS A 224 1.78 -13.88 -29.18
C LYS A 224 1.57 -13.91 -27.67
N VAL A 225 1.84 -12.77 -26.99
CA VAL A 225 1.74 -12.61 -25.53
C VAL A 225 0.83 -11.43 -25.21
N PHE A 226 -0.12 -11.65 -24.31
CA PHE A 226 -0.99 -10.59 -23.78
C PHE A 226 -0.75 -10.43 -22.29
N ILE A 227 -0.59 -9.17 -21.85
CA ILE A 227 -0.61 -8.79 -20.43
C ILE A 227 -1.93 -8.04 -20.22
N GLU A 228 -2.86 -8.69 -19.51
CA GLU A 228 -4.20 -8.12 -19.26
C GLU A 228 -4.26 -7.44 -17.89
N MET A 229 -4.53 -6.14 -17.90
CA MET A 229 -4.64 -5.31 -16.71
C MET A 229 -6.11 -5.23 -16.29
N ILE A 230 -6.47 -5.96 -15.25
CA ILE A 230 -7.83 -6.02 -14.70
C ILE A 230 -7.95 -5.07 -13.51
N VAL A 231 -8.98 -4.24 -13.53
CA VAL A 231 -9.40 -3.41 -12.40
C VAL A 231 -10.87 -3.70 -12.14
N PRO A 232 -11.28 -4.15 -10.94
CA PRO A 232 -12.68 -4.34 -10.57
C PRO A 232 -13.48 -3.04 -10.69
N ALA A 233 -14.81 -3.14 -10.65
CA ALA A 233 -15.70 -1.98 -10.72
C ALA A 233 -15.53 -1.04 -9.51
N SER A 234 -15.19 -1.61 -8.35
CA SER A 234 -14.83 -0.87 -7.14
C SER A 234 -13.85 -1.68 -6.28
N ALA A 235 -13.32 -1.09 -5.21
CA ALA A 235 -12.47 -1.79 -4.24
C ALA A 235 -13.24 -2.74 -3.30
N ALA A 236 -14.55 -2.92 -3.51
CA ALA A 236 -15.35 -3.83 -2.71
C ALA A 236 -14.96 -5.30 -2.95
N MET A 237 -14.99 -6.11 -1.89
CA MET A 237 -14.66 -7.55 -1.96
C MET A 237 -15.47 -8.30 -3.00
N THR A 238 -16.77 -7.98 -3.15
CA THR A 238 -17.65 -8.58 -4.14
C THR A 238 -17.18 -8.33 -5.57
N ASP A 239 -16.73 -7.11 -5.87
CA ASP A 239 -16.24 -6.74 -7.20
C ASP A 239 -14.88 -7.38 -7.49
N ALA A 240 -14.00 -7.47 -6.50
CA ALA A 240 -12.74 -8.19 -6.61
C ALA A 240 -12.98 -9.69 -6.86
N THR A 241 -13.96 -10.31 -6.17
CA THR A 241 -14.36 -11.71 -6.37
C THR A 241 -14.95 -11.94 -7.76
N ASN A 242 -15.84 -11.05 -8.20
CA ASN A 242 -16.45 -11.12 -9.54
C ASN A 242 -15.40 -10.99 -10.65
N ALA A 243 -14.44 -10.07 -10.50
CA ALA A 243 -13.35 -9.92 -11.45
C ALA A 243 -12.46 -11.17 -11.50
N ALA A 244 -12.12 -11.75 -10.34
CA ALA A 244 -11.38 -13.00 -10.26
C ALA A 244 -12.14 -14.15 -10.94
N GLN A 245 -13.45 -14.30 -10.68
CA GLN A 245 -14.29 -15.32 -11.33
C GLN A 245 -14.33 -15.16 -12.85
N ALA A 246 -14.42 -13.92 -13.34
CA ALA A 246 -14.40 -13.64 -14.78
C ALA A 246 -13.07 -14.04 -15.43
N VAL A 247 -11.93 -13.84 -14.75
CA VAL A 247 -10.61 -14.31 -15.19
C VAL A 247 -10.55 -15.84 -15.18
N LEU A 248 -10.94 -16.47 -14.08
CA LEU A 248 -10.89 -17.93 -13.92
C LEU A 248 -11.72 -18.67 -14.98
N ASN A 249 -12.86 -18.14 -15.39
CA ASN A 249 -13.70 -18.71 -16.45
C ASN A 249 -13.02 -18.72 -17.83
N LYS A 250 -11.96 -17.92 -18.02
CA LYS A 250 -11.22 -17.80 -19.27
C LYS A 250 -9.85 -18.48 -19.25
N VAL A 251 -9.43 -19.11 -18.14
CA VAL A 251 -8.08 -19.67 -18.02
C VAL A 251 -7.73 -20.60 -19.18
N SER A 252 -8.64 -21.52 -19.57
CA SER A 252 -8.38 -22.46 -20.65
C SER A 252 -8.51 -21.80 -22.03
N SER A 253 -9.57 -21.02 -22.27
CA SER A 253 -9.82 -20.40 -23.59
C SER A 253 -8.75 -19.38 -23.98
N ASP A 254 -8.28 -18.61 -23.00
CA ASP A 254 -7.31 -17.54 -23.20
C ASP A 254 -5.86 -17.97 -22.92
N ASN A 255 -5.64 -19.23 -22.55
CA ASN A 255 -4.33 -19.79 -22.21
C ASN A 255 -3.61 -18.94 -21.17
N ILE A 256 -4.26 -18.67 -20.03
CA ILE A 256 -3.73 -17.84 -18.96
C ILE A 256 -2.63 -18.62 -18.21
N LEU A 257 -1.40 -18.09 -18.24
CA LEU A 257 -0.22 -18.71 -17.62
C LEU A 257 -0.08 -18.34 -16.15
N GLY A 258 -0.51 -17.14 -15.77
CA GLY A 258 -0.38 -16.66 -14.40
C GLY A 258 -1.24 -15.47 -14.10
N ILE A 259 -1.48 -15.27 -12.79
CA ILE A 259 -2.20 -14.13 -12.21
C ILE A 259 -1.32 -13.49 -11.14
N PHE A 260 -1.09 -12.18 -11.26
CA PHE A 260 -0.55 -11.35 -10.19
C PHE A 260 -1.66 -10.54 -9.53
N CYS A 261 -1.86 -10.75 -8.24
CA CYS A 261 -2.79 -9.96 -7.41
C CYS A 261 -1.98 -8.88 -6.69
N SER A 262 -2.21 -7.60 -7.01
CA SER A 262 -1.34 -6.50 -6.63
C SER A 262 -1.53 -5.96 -5.20
N ASN A 263 -2.50 -6.51 -4.44
CA ASN A 263 -2.72 -6.16 -3.03
C ASN A 263 -3.58 -7.20 -2.31
N GLU A 264 -3.76 -7.03 -1.00
CA GLU A 264 -4.53 -7.94 -0.14
C GLU A 264 -5.99 -8.10 -0.61
N ALA A 265 -6.65 -7.04 -1.10
CA ALA A 265 -8.05 -7.11 -1.53
C ALA A 265 -8.21 -7.98 -2.78
N THR A 266 -7.34 -7.85 -3.78
CA THR A 266 -7.38 -8.70 -4.99
C THR A 266 -6.98 -10.15 -4.69
N VAL A 267 -6.07 -10.38 -3.74
CA VAL A 267 -5.76 -11.71 -3.22
C VAL A 267 -7.00 -12.33 -2.57
N LYS A 268 -7.65 -11.62 -1.64
CA LYS A 268 -8.87 -12.11 -0.97
C LYS A 268 -9.99 -12.39 -1.97
N GLY A 269 -10.14 -11.54 -3.01
CA GLY A 269 -11.10 -11.78 -4.09
C GLY A 269 -10.82 -13.07 -4.88
N LEU A 270 -9.56 -13.34 -5.22
CA LEU A 270 -9.18 -14.59 -5.89
C LEU A 270 -9.37 -15.81 -4.97
N LEU A 271 -9.02 -15.72 -3.69
CA LEU A 271 -9.22 -16.79 -2.72
C LEU A 271 -10.71 -17.11 -2.55
N ALA A 272 -11.57 -16.09 -2.41
CA ALA A 272 -13.02 -16.28 -2.35
C ALA A 272 -13.59 -16.98 -3.60
N ALA A 273 -13.07 -16.65 -4.78
CA ALA A 273 -13.46 -17.27 -6.05
C ALA A 273 -12.94 -18.72 -6.22
N THR A 274 -12.02 -19.18 -5.35
CA THR A 274 -11.30 -20.46 -5.50
C THR A 274 -11.37 -21.36 -4.26
N ASN A 275 -12.39 -21.20 -3.41
CA ASN A 275 -12.53 -21.94 -2.16
C ASN A 275 -11.24 -21.87 -1.33
N ASP A 276 -10.91 -20.66 -0.91
CA ASP A 276 -9.68 -20.31 -0.18
C ASP A 276 -8.38 -20.80 -0.85
N GLY A 277 -8.38 -20.82 -2.18
CA GLY A 277 -7.25 -21.24 -3.00
C GLY A 277 -7.21 -22.74 -3.33
N ALA A 278 -7.99 -23.58 -2.66
CA ALA A 278 -7.94 -25.04 -2.84
C ALA A 278 -8.22 -25.48 -4.29
N THR A 279 -9.11 -24.77 -5.00
CA THR A 279 -9.43 -25.05 -6.39
C THR A 279 -8.27 -24.75 -7.35
N LEU A 280 -7.37 -23.87 -7.01
CA LEU A 280 -6.19 -23.58 -7.83
C LEU A 280 -5.30 -24.82 -8.02
N LYS A 281 -5.32 -25.74 -7.06
CA LYS A 281 -4.51 -26.97 -7.10
C LYS A 281 -5.32 -28.19 -7.51
N SER A 282 -6.58 -28.28 -7.09
CA SER A 282 -7.43 -29.45 -7.33
C SER A 282 -8.08 -29.45 -8.71
N ASN A 283 -8.33 -28.27 -9.32
CA ASN A 283 -8.90 -28.16 -10.65
C ASN A 283 -7.80 -28.31 -11.73
N ALA A 284 -7.98 -29.28 -12.62
CA ALA A 284 -7.02 -29.56 -13.71
C ALA A 284 -6.75 -28.35 -14.61
N THR A 285 -7.73 -27.44 -14.77
CA THR A 285 -7.59 -26.22 -15.59
C THR A 285 -6.66 -25.19 -14.94
N PHE A 286 -6.62 -25.14 -13.60
CA PHE A 286 -5.89 -24.11 -12.88
C PHE A 286 -4.51 -24.54 -12.37
N ARG A 287 -4.31 -25.85 -12.25
CA ARG A 287 -3.14 -26.46 -11.59
C ARG A 287 -1.77 -25.99 -12.14
N ASP A 288 -1.70 -25.67 -13.43
CA ASP A 288 -0.48 -25.20 -14.08
C ASP A 288 -0.40 -23.67 -14.17
N MET A 289 -1.41 -22.96 -13.67
CA MET A 289 -1.42 -21.50 -13.61
C MET A 289 -0.63 -21.02 -12.38
N VAL A 290 0.27 -20.07 -12.59
CA VAL A 290 1.08 -19.49 -11.52
C VAL A 290 0.34 -18.31 -10.89
N VAL A 291 0.20 -18.31 -9.56
CA VAL A 291 -0.37 -17.17 -8.83
C VAL A 291 0.70 -16.58 -7.91
N ILE A 292 0.84 -15.26 -7.97
CA ILE A 292 1.64 -14.48 -7.02
C ILE A 292 0.75 -13.38 -6.43
N GLY A 293 0.84 -13.22 -5.10
CA GLY A 293 0.14 -12.18 -4.37
C GLY A 293 1.02 -10.98 -4.05
N TYR A 294 0.42 -10.02 -3.35
CA TYR A 294 1.08 -8.87 -2.74
C TYR A 294 0.45 -8.65 -1.36
N ASP A 295 1.24 -8.24 -0.37
CA ASP A 295 0.93 -8.22 1.05
C ASP A 295 1.04 -9.61 1.73
N ALA A 296 0.64 -9.75 2.99
CA ALA A 296 0.94 -10.94 3.78
C ALA A 296 -0.04 -11.24 4.92
N GLY A 297 -1.32 -10.90 4.81
CA GLY A 297 -2.35 -11.24 5.80
C GLY A 297 -2.59 -12.75 5.94
N ALA A 298 -3.31 -13.15 6.99
CA ALA A 298 -3.51 -14.56 7.38
C ALA A 298 -3.99 -15.48 6.24
N ALA A 299 -5.00 -15.07 5.47
CA ALA A 299 -5.52 -15.86 4.35
C ALA A 299 -4.46 -16.10 3.26
N GLN A 300 -3.67 -15.08 2.97
CA GLN A 300 -2.61 -15.12 1.97
C GLN A 300 -1.44 -16.00 2.44
N LYS A 301 -1.01 -15.90 3.70
CA LYS A 301 -0.01 -16.80 4.28
C LYS A 301 -0.43 -18.26 4.15
N ASN A 302 -1.70 -18.56 4.43
CA ASN A 302 -2.25 -19.90 4.29
C ASN A 302 -2.19 -20.38 2.83
N ALA A 303 -2.53 -19.53 1.86
CA ALA A 303 -2.44 -19.86 0.44
C ALA A 303 -0.99 -20.15 0.00
N VAL A 304 -0.03 -19.37 0.49
CA VAL A 304 1.41 -19.61 0.22
C VAL A 304 1.89 -20.90 0.91
N ARG A 305 1.56 -21.11 2.19
CA ARG A 305 1.95 -22.30 2.96
C ARG A 305 1.41 -23.59 2.32
N ASN A 306 0.18 -23.56 1.82
CA ASN A 306 -0.44 -24.67 1.11
C ASN A 306 0.02 -24.78 -0.35
N GLN A 307 0.91 -23.90 -0.81
CA GLN A 307 1.43 -23.84 -2.18
C GLN A 307 0.31 -23.66 -3.23
N TYR A 308 -0.79 -23.00 -2.87
CA TYR A 308 -1.79 -22.53 -3.83
C TYR A 308 -1.26 -21.35 -4.62
N PHE A 309 -0.43 -20.53 -4.00
CA PHE A 309 0.34 -19.46 -4.63
C PHE A 309 1.81 -19.86 -4.70
N LEU A 310 2.50 -19.46 -5.75
CA LEU A 310 3.96 -19.58 -5.85
C LEU A 310 4.65 -18.81 -4.73
N GLY A 311 4.09 -17.69 -4.36
CA GLY A 311 4.55 -16.82 -3.29
C GLY A 311 3.80 -15.49 -3.29
N SER A 312 4.30 -14.55 -2.53
CA SER A 312 3.78 -13.20 -2.45
C SER A 312 4.89 -12.19 -2.17
N ILE A 313 4.62 -10.93 -2.48
CA ILE A 313 5.47 -9.81 -2.05
C ILE A 313 4.94 -9.31 -0.71
N THR A 314 5.76 -9.24 0.31
CA THR A 314 5.43 -8.54 1.54
C THR A 314 6.14 -7.19 1.62
N GLN A 315 5.49 -6.23 2.24
CA GLN A 315 6.03 -4.92 2.60
C GLN A 315 6.46 -4.94 4.08
N ASP A 316 6.90 -3.78 4.59
CA ASP A 316 7.04 -3.56 6.03
C ASP A 316 6.00 -2.53 6.51
N PRO A 317 4.74 -2.94 6.73
CA PRO A 317 3.68 -2.02 7.11
C PRO A 317 3.93 -1.38 8.49
N TYR A 318 4.60 -2.08 9.41
CA TYR A 318 4.97 -1.49 10.69
C TYR A 318 5.92 -0.30 10.48
N GLN A 319 6.98 -0.47 9.67
CA GLN A 319 7.91 0.62 9.38
C GLN A 319 7.25 1.74 8.55
N ILE A 320 6.31 1.44 7.66
CA ILE A 320 5.54 2.47 6.95
C ILE A 320 4.84 3.38 7.97
N GLY A 321 4.13 2.82 8.94
CA GLY A 321 3.43 3.58 9.97
C GLY A 321 4.38 4.32 10.92
N TYR A 322 5.43 3.65 11.38
CA TYR A 322 6.43 4.24 12.26
C TYR A 322 7.12 5.45 11.60
N LYS A 323 7.60 5.27 10.36
CA LYS A 323 8.29 6.33 9.60
C LYS A 323 7.37 7.48 9.23
N ALA A 324 6.10 7.23 8.98
CA ALA A 324 5.12 8.28 8.71
C ALA A 324 5.02 9.28 9.90
N VAL A 325 4.91 8.76 11.13
CA VAL A 325 4.84 9.59 12.34
C VAL A 325 6.21 10.19 12.69
N GLU A 326 7.30 9.43 12.56
CA GLU A 326 8.66 9.92 12.76
C GLU A 326 8.97 11.13 11.87
N LEU A 327 8.70 11.03 10.57
CA LEU A 327 8.93 12.11 9.62
C LEU A 327 8.01 13.31 9.90
N ALA A 328 6.74 13.05 10.27
CA ALA A 328 5.80 14.10 10.63
C ALA A 328 6.28 14.87 11.87
N TYR A 329 6.79 14.18 12.89
CA TYR A 329 7.38 14.80 14.07
C TYR A 329 8.64 15.61 13.72
N LYS A 330 9.56 15.08 12.93
CA LYS A 330 10.77 15.79 12.47
C LYS A 330 10.42 17.05 11.68
N ALA A 331 9.45 16.95 10.76
CA ALA A 331 8.96 18.08 9.99
C ALA A 331 8.37 19.17 10.91
N TYR A 332 7.57 18.80 11.91
CA TYR A 332 7.09 19.72 12.94
C TYR A 332 8.21 20.40 13.71
N LYS A 333 9.29 19.69 14.03
CA LYS A 333 10.48 20.25 14.71
C LYS A 333 11.33 21.14 13.80
N GLY A 334 11.00 21.27 12.52
CA GLY A 334 11.78 22.03 11.53
C GLY A 334 13.05 21.30 11.08
N GLU A 335 13.14 20.00 11.32
CA GLU A 335 14.23 19.17 10.84
C GLU A 335 14.04 18.83 9.36
N SER A 336 15.14 18.61 8.65
CA SER A 336 15.10 18.15 7.25
C SER A 336 14.58 16.72 7.17
N VAL A 337 13.62 16.50 6.27
CA VAL A 337 13.05 15.18 5.99
C VAL A 337 13.25 14.81 4.52
N SER A 338 13.30 13.52 4.22
CA SER A 338 13.41 12.98 2.86
C SER A 338 12.63 11.67 2.76
N ASP A 339 12.34 11.26 1.54
CA ASP A 339 11.63 9.99 1.27
C ASP A 339 12.36 8.80 1.88
N VAL A 340 11.58 7.86 2.42
CA VAL A 340 12.05 6.60 3.00
C VAL A 340 11.40 5.44 2.26
N ASP A 341 12.22 4.62 1.60
CA ASP A 341 11.80 3.30 1.11
C ASP A 341 11.87 2.30 2.27
N THR A 342 10.71 1.77 2.67
CA THR A 342 10.59 0.76 3.73
C THR A 342 10.90 -0.65 3.25
N GLY A 343 11.13 -0.82 1.95
CA GLY A 343 11.49 -2.08 1.32
C GLY A 343 10.32 -3.04 1.10
N ALA A 344 10.64 -4.13 0.43
CA ALA A 344 9.74 -5.27 0.19
C ALA A 344 10.55 -6.55 0.00
N LYS A 345 9.92 -7.71 0.23
CA LYS A 345 10.55 -9.02 0.03
C LYS A 345 9.56 -10.00 -0.61
N PHE A 346 10.10 -10.87 -1.47
CA PHE A 346 9.34 -12.03 -1.93
C PHE A 346 9.40 -13.14 -0.88
N TYR A 347 8.23 -13.69 -0.52
CA TYR A 347 8.16 -14.89 0.32
C TYR A 347 7.36 -16.01 -0.36
N ASN A 348 7.74 -17.24 -0.03
CA ASN A 348 7.07 -18.46 -0.46
C ASN A 348 7.08 -19.49 0.68
N TYR A 349 6.58 -20.70 0.45
CA TYR A 349 6.50 -21.73 1.48
C TYR A 349 7.88 -22.19 1.99
N GLN A 350 8.98 -21.92 1.27
CA GLN A 350 10.34 -22.33 1.66
C GLN A 350 11.00 -21.33 2.60
N ASN A 351 10.74 -20.02 2.43
CA ASN A 351 11.42 -18.96 3.17
C ASN A 351 10.51 -18.16 4.12
N MET A 352 9.20 -18.44 4.16
CA MET A 352 8.27 -17.66 4.98
C MET A 352 8.51 -17.77 6.49
N ASP A 353 9.26 -18.77 6.92
CA ASP A 353 9.63 -18.95 8.33
C ASP A 353 11.06 -18.42 8.62
N ASP A 354 11.79 -17.89 7.63
CA ASP A 354 13.10 -17.28 7.81
C ASP A 354 12.99 -16.00 8.67
N PRO A 355 13.96 -15.73 9.55
CA PRO A 355 13.88 -14.62 10.51
C PRO A 355 13.63 -13.25 9.87
N ASP A 356 14.18 -12.99 8.69
CA ASP A 356 14.07 -11.73 7.98
C ASP A 356 12.78 -11.58 7.14
N ILE A 357 11.99 -12.65 7.02
CA ILE A 357 10.67 -12.67 6.39
C ILE A 357 9.56 -12.75 7.44
N LYS A 358 9.76 -13.63 8.44
CA LYS A 358 8.76 -13.90 9.48
C LYS A 358 8.25 -12.65 10.20
N GLY A 359 9.12 -11.64 10.39
CA GLY A 359 8.76 -10.37 10.99
C GLY A 359 7.94 -9.44 10.08
N LEU A 360 7.88 -9.73 8.77
CA LEU A 360 7.18 -8.94 7.77
C LEU A 360 5.83 -9.55 7.36
N ILE A 361 5.56 -10.80 7.74
CA ILE A 361 4.28 -11.47 7.45
C ILE A 361 3.45 -11.52 8.74
N TYR A 362 2.21 -11.08 8.65
CA TYR A 362 1.35 -10.76 9.79
C TYR A 362 0.04 -11.57 9.76
N ASP A 363 -0.66 -11.60 10.90
CA ASP A 363 -1.98 -12.22 11.09
C ASP A 363 -3.03 -11.15 11.41
#